data_0f364b7291557dbec70cf2f816a3d528
#
_entry.id   0f364b7291557dbec70cf2f816a3d528
#
_cell.length_a   1.000
_cell.length_b   1.000
_cell.length_c   1.000
_cell.angle_alpha   90.00
_cell.angle_beta   90.00
_cell.angle_gamma   90.00
#
_symmetry.space_group_name_H-M   'P 1'
#
loop_
_entity.id
_entity.type
_entity.pdbx_description
1 polymer ?
#
loop_
_entity_poly.entity_id
_entity_poly.type
_entity_poly.pdbx_seq_one_letter_code
_entity_poly.pdbx_strand_id
1 'polypeptide(L)'
;MLRRNSWRRGNFVLPYDAVVVGAGHNGLICACYLAKAGLKVAVVEKRNMAGGAVCTRDDLVKGFRFDVGSSVHIMIHLTPVLGELDLAREGLEYIEMDPWAYYPVEGTGRGISFHRSVEKTCESIAAFSPRDAEAYRRYVERWTELNEGVFETFLAPPSPARLFGTIVKRNLFRPQSRRLWSSLDTARQLMAPYGDVIEETFENEHLRTAMLWLSAQSGPAPAEVASGDMFGWNAMIHKCGAKRAKGGSGALATALVKCLERHGGELFLGQGVKEVRKAGAGWEVEAGDRVLSTKKVVAACHLKTFFCDLLKDGPTELAGRMAKARIGNGFGTVVRHAVEELPVYSGEVASGKQAREYHSGMQLLCRNRAMLESSYRDYLGYQPPKNPSVVAMTFSAIDPTLAPQGKHTLFTWAQYHSYELRNGETWDEIRE
;
A
#
# COMPACT_ATOMS: atom_id res chain seq x y z
N MET A 1 50.73 -4.12 -1.84
CA MET A 1 51.00 -2.95 -2.69
C MET A 1 49.69 -2.58 -3.40
N LEU A 2 48.89 -1.71 -2.82
CA LEU A 2 47.62 -1.23 -3.41
C LEU A 2 47.97 -0.02 -4.29
N ARG A 3 47.70 -0.15 -5.59
CA ARG A 3 47.86 0.95 -6.55
C ARG A 3 46.84 2.04 -6.23
N ARG A 4 47.32 3.16 -5.66
CA ARG A 4 46.60 4.45 -5.63
C ARG A 4 46.52 4.95 -7.08
N ASN A 5 45.37 4.85 -7.72
CA ASN A 5 45.12 5.53 -8.97
C ASN A 5 45.06 7.03 -8.74
N SER A 6 46.09 7.74 -9.23
CA SER A 6 46.19 9.20 -9.28
C SER A 6 45.17 9.73 -10.31
N TRP A 7 44.07 10.28 -9.84
CA TRP A 7 43.07 10.96 -10.67
C TRP A 7 43.58 12.34 -11.08
N ARG A 8 43.84 12.52 -12.37
CA ARG A 8 44.14 13.82 -12.97
C ARG A 8 42.90 14.70 -12.95
N ARG A 9 43.05 15.99 -12.57
CA ARG A 9 42.02 17.05 -12.73
C ARG A 9 41.81 17.34 -14.22
N GLY A 10 40.93 16.59 -14.87
CA GLY A 10 40.40 16.89 -16.20
C GLY A 10 38.91 17.17 -16.06
N ASN A 11 38.29 17.90 -16.98
CA ASN A 11 36.86 18.23 -17.01
C ASN A 11 36.01 16.97 -16.79
N PHE A 12 35.57 16.76 -15.55
CA PHE A 12 34.73 15.64 -15.16
C PHE A 12 33.32 15.86 -15.75
N VAL A 13 33.05 15.24 -16.88
CA VAL A 13 31.67 15.05 -17.34
C VAL A 13 31.07 14.03 -16.40
N LEU A 14 30.15 14.45 -15.55
CA LEU A 14 29.42 13.53 -14.68
C LEU A 14 28.54 12.64 -15.59
N PRO A 15 28.70 11.29 -15.54
CA PRO A 15 28.01 10.40 -16.48
C PRO A 15 26.50 10.37 -16.27
N TYR A 16 26.00 10.72 -15.06
CA TYR A 16 24.59 10.78 -14.74
C TYR A 16 24.14 12.17 -14.26
N ASP A 17 22.94 12.55 -14.65
CA ASP A 17 22.25 13.71 -14.08
C ASP A 17 21.65 13.37 -12.72
N ALA A 18 21.16 12.14 -12.55
CA ALA A 18 20.66 11.65 -11.29
C ALA A 18 20.97 10.16 -11.06
N VAL A 19 21.31 9.81 -9.83
CA VAL A 19 21.35 8.42 -9.35
C VAL A 19 20.26 8.24 -8.29
N VAL A 20 19.38 7.27 -8.51
CA VAL A 20 18.28 6.91 -7.61
C VAL A 20 18.70 5.71 -6.78
N VAL A 21 18.72 5.86 -5.46
CA VAL A 21 19.09 4.82 -4.50
C VAL A 21 17.84 4.07 -4.04
N GLY A 22 17.63 2.89 -4.60
CA GLY A 22 16.49 2.01 -4.37
C GLY A 22 15.54 1.93 -5.56
N ALA A 23 15.32 0.72 -6.07
CA ALA A 23 14.38 0.42 -7.14
C ALA A 23 13.00 -0.03 -6.61
N GLY A 24 12.54 0.51 -5.49
CA GLY A 24 11.15 0.40 -5.10
C GLY A 24 10.25 1.16 -6.08
N HIS A 25 8.94 0.87 -6.11
CA HIS A 25 8.01 1.49 -7.05
C HIS A 25 8.09 3.03 -7.05
N ASN A 26 8.25 3.68 -5.90
CA ASN A 26 8.41 5.15 -5.82
C ASN A 26 9.70 5.63 -6.50
N GLY A 27 10.83 4.93 -6.27
CA GLY A 27 12.10 5.24 -6.91
C GLY A 27 12.04 5.05 -8.42
N LEU A 28 11.43 3.97 -8.88
CA LEU A 28 11.22 3.70 -10.31
C LEU A 28 10.32 4.75 -10.97
N ILE A 29 9.22 5.15 -10.34
CA ILE A 29 8.35 6.22 -10.85
C ILE A 29 9.13 7.52 -10.99
N CYS A 30 9.87 7.92 -9.96
CA CYS A 30 10.72 9.11 -10.01
C CYS A 30 11.75 9.01 -11.14
N ALA A 31 12.45 7.88 -11.25
CA ALA A 31 13.44 7.64 -12.30
C ALA A 31 12.83 7.70 -13.71
N CYS A 32 11.62 7.14 -13.90
CA CYS A 32 10.91 7.21 -15.18
C CYS A 32 10.59 8.65 -15.57
N TYR A 33 10.10 9.48 -14.65
CA TYR A 33 9.84 10.91 -14.93
C TYR A 33 11.12 11.67 -15.26
N LEU A 34 12.21 11.44 -14.53
CA LEU A 34 13.50 12.07 -14.81
C LEU A 34 14.05 11.66 -16.18
N ALA A 35 14.02 10.36 -16.50
CA ALA A 35 14.47 9.85 -17.79
C ALA A 35 13.58 10.35 -18.94
N LYS A 36 12.25 10.39 -18.77
CA LYS A 36 11.30 10.96 -19.73
C LYS A 36 11.56 12.45 -19.99
N ALA A 37 12.08 13.18 -18.99
CA ALA A 37 12.51 14.57 -19.15
C ALA A 37 13.88 14.73 -19.85
N GLY A 38 14.48 13.64 -20.34
CA GLY A 38 15.75 13.64 -21.08
C GLY A 38 16.99 13.62 -20.19
N LEU A 39 16.86 13.36 -18.89
CA LEU A 39 18.00 13.26 -17.97
C LEU A 39 18.61 11.86 -18.07
N LYS A 40 19.95 11.78 -17.93
CA LYS A 40 20.66 10.51 -17.77
C LYS A 40 20.49 10.01 -16.35
N VAL A 41 19.73 8.93 -16.16
CA VAL A 41 19.35 8.39 -14.87
C VAL A 41 19.89 6.97 -14.68
N ALA A 42 20.50 6.72 -13.51
CA ALA A 42 20.81 5.38 -13.03
C ALA A 42 19.98 5.08 -11.79
N VAL A 43 19.47 3.87 -11.68
CA VAL A 43 18.81 3.33 -10.49
C VAL A 43 19.66 2.19 -9.93
N VAL A 44 19.93 2.21 -8.63
CA VAL A 44 20.71 1.15 -7.96
C VAL A 44 19.85 0.46 -6.90
N GLU A 45 19.87 -0.87 -6.91
CA GLU A 45 19.06 -1.71 -6.01
C GLU A 45 19.93 -2.83 -5.41
N LYS A 46 19.83 -3.03 -4.09
CA LYS A 46 20.57 -4.07 -3.38
C LYS A 46 20.11 -5.50 -3.67
N ARG A 47 18.81 -5.67 -3.96
CA ARG A 47 18.23 -6.98 -4.30
C ARG A 47 18.40 -7.29 -5.79
N ASN A 48 18.29 -8.57 -6.12
CA ASN A 48 18.31 -9.03 -7.52
C ASN A 48 16.96 -8.85 -8.23
N MET A 49 16.03 -8.07 -7.63
CA MET A 49 14.73 -7.76 -8.20
C MET A 49 14.30 -6.33 -7.86
N ALA A 50 13.62 -5.70 -8.79
CA ALA A 50 13.02 -4.39 -8.63
C ALA A 50 11.61 -4.46 -8.01
N GLY A 51 11.05 -3.31 -7.61
CA GLY A 51 9.67 -3.16 -7.16
C GLY A 51 9.51 -2.86 -5.66
N GLY A 52 10.50 -3.19 -4.83
CA GLY A 52 10.37 -3.00 -3.38
C GLY A 52 9.30 -3.91 -2.79
N ALA A 53 8.24 -3.34 -2.21
CA ALA A 53 7.07 -4.09 -1.73
C ALA A 53 6.14 -4.51 -2.88
N VAL A 54 6.25 -3.87 -4.05
CA VAL A 54 5.47 -4.16 -5.26
C VAL A 54 6.26 -5.14 -6.13
N CYS A 55 6.32 -6.39 -5.69
CA CYS A 55 6.99 -7.46 -6.43
C CYS A 55 6.26 -8.79 -6.24
N THR A 56 6.41 -9.66 -7.23
CA THR A 56 5.80 -11.00 -7.26
C THR A 56 6.92 -12.03 -7.38
N ARG A 57 6.86 -13.09 -6.57
CA ARG A 57 7.82 -14.19 -6.58
C ARG A 57 7.20 -15.46 -7.16
N ASP A 58 7.95 -16.19 -7.95
CA ASP A 58 7.58 -17.46 -8.59
C ASP A 58 8.54 -18.62 -8.21
N ASP A 59 9.47 -18.35 -7.30
CA ASP A 59 10.48 -19.27 -6.81
C ASP A 59 10.13 -19.92 -5.46
N LEU A 60 9.02 -19.54 -4.84
CA LEU A 60 8.60 -20.07 -3.53
C LEU A 60 7.95 -21.46 -3.65
N VAL A 61 7.05 -21.63 -4.59
CA VAL A 61 6.39 -22.91 -4.92
C VAL A 61 6.30 -23.02 -6.42
N LYS A 62 6.80 -24.12 -6.99
CA LYS A 62 6.87 -24.33 -8.44
C LYS A 62 5.51 -24.17 -9.11
N GLY A 63 5.43 -23.26 -10.08
CA GLY A 63 4.24 -22.99 -10.88
C GLY A 63 3.27 -21.98 -10.24
N PHE A 64 3.54 -21.51 -9.02
CA PHE A 64 2.74 -20.50 -8.35
C PHE A 64 3.45 -19.15 -8.31
N ARG A 65 2.67 -18.07 -8.33
CA ARG A 65 3.14 -16.70 -8.20
C ARG A 65 2.52 -16.02 -7.00
N PHE A 66 3.35 -15.45 -6.15
CA PHE A 66 2.92 -14.80 -4.90
C PHE A 66 3.43 -13.37 -4.79
N ASP A 67 2.54 -12.45 -4.47
CA ASP A 67 2.93 -11.09 -4.14
C ASP A 67 3.66 -11.04 -2.80
N VAL A 68 4.69 -10.18 -2.72
CA VAL A 68 5.50 -10.06 -1.50
C VAL A 68 4.84 -9.15 -0.47
N GLY A 69 4.44 -7.96 -0.88
CA GLY A 69 3.84 -6.98 0.02
C GLY A 69 2.53 -6.41 -0.53
N SER A 70 2.60 -5.62 -1.56
CA SER A 70 1.42 -5.05 -2.20
C SER A 70 0.67 -6.09 -3.03
N SER A 71 -0.64 -6.11 -2.98
CA SER A 71 -1.46 -7.07 -3.73
C SER A 71 -2.64 -6.41 -4.44
N VAL A 72 -3.26 -5.40 -3.83
CA VAL A 72 -4.38 -4.64 -4.38
C VAL A 72 -3.92 -3.20 -4.59
N HIS A 73 -4.08 -2.69 -5.79
CA HIS A 73 -3.71 -1.34 -6.16
C HIS A 73 -4.96 -0.46 -6.22
N ILE A 74 -5.06 0.52 -5.34
CA ILE A 74 -6.19 1.45 -5.23
C ILE A 74 -5.74 2.86 -5.59
N MET A 75 -4.88 3.44 -4.77
CA MET A 75 -4.52 4.86 -4.82
C MET A 75 -3.81 5.28 -6.11
N ILE A 76 -3.05 4.39 -6.75
CA ILE A 76 -2.34 4.72 -7.99
C ILE A 76 -3.31 5.11 -9.13
N HIS A 77 -4.55 4.59 -9.10
CA HIS A 77 -5.58 4.92 -10.09
C HIS A 77 -6.17 6.32 -9.93
N LEU A 78 -5.89 6.99 -8.82
CA LEU A 78 -6.22 8.41 -8.59
C LEU A 78 -5.08 9.34 -9.00
N THR A 79 -3.92 8.79 -9.42
CA THR A 79 -2.75 9.55 -9.85
C THR A 79 -2.64 9.58 -11.38
N PRO A 80 -1.92 10.54 -11.96
CA PRO A 80 -1.67 10.56 -13.39
C PRO A 80 -0.61 9.56 -13.86
N VAL A 81 0.08 8.87 -12.93
CA VAL A 81 1.29 8.06 -13.19
C VAL A 81 1.09 7.02 -14.28
N LEU A 82 -0.01 6.25 -14.23
CA LEU A 82 -0.26 5.17 -15.19
C LEU A 82 -0.38 5.68 -16.62
N GLY A 83 -1.09 6.82 -16.81
CA GLY A 83 -1.29 7.44 -18.10
C GLY A 83 -0.07 8.24 -18.57
N GLU A 84 0.51 9.07 -17.70
CA GLU A 84 1.65 9.91 -18.07
C GLU A 84 2.91 9.11 -18.41
N LEU A 85 3.13 7.96 -17.76
CA LEU A 85 4.24 7.05 -18.09
C LEU A 85 3.88 6.02 -19.16
N ASP A 86 2.62 6.00 -19.63
CA ASP A 86 2.12 5.08 -20.66
C ASP A 86 2.45 3.61 -20.34
N LEU A 87 2.15 3.20 -19.09
CA LEU A 87 2.55 1.88 -18.59
C LEU A 87 1.77 0.73 -19.24
N ALA A 88 0.60 1.00 -19.82
CA ALA A 88 -0.14 0.03 -20.62
C ALA A 88 0.66 -0.41 -21.86
N ARG A 89 1.39 0.49 -22.49
CA ARG A 89 2.32 0.19 -23.59
C ARG A 89 3.41 -0.79 -23.18
N GLU A 90 3.83 -0.75 -21.91
CA GLU A 90 4.84 -1.66 -21.35
C GLU A 90 4.26 -3.02 -20.94
N GLY A 91 2.97 -3.25 -21.22
CA GLY A 91 2.27 -4.51 -20.95
C GLY A 91 1.60 -4.56 -19.58
N LEU A 92 1.42 -3.43 -18.88
CA LEU A 92 0.70 -3.40 -17.64
C LEU A 92 -0.81 -3.48 -17.90
N GLU A 93 -1.43 -4.55 -17.43
CA GLU A 93 -2.87 -4.75 -17.43
C GLU A 93 -3.38 -4.80 -15.98
N TYR A 94 -4.59 -4.28 -15.77
CA TYR A 94 -5.27 -4.36 -14.47
C TYR A 94 -6.57 -5.13 -14.59
N ILE A 95 -6.81 -6.01 -13.62
CA ILE A 95 -8.07 -6.73 -13.41
C ILE A 95 -8.83 -5.99 -12.30
N GLU A 96 -10.07 -5.62 -12.55
CA GLU A 96 -10.94 -5.03 -11.54
C GLU A 96 -11.46 -6.10 -10.59
N MET A 97 -11.44 -5.80 -9.30
CA MET A 97 -12.00 -6.64 -8.25
C MET A 97 -13.40 -6.12 -7.94
N ASP A 98 -14.43 -6.89 -8.27
CA ASP A 98 -15.82 -6.55 -7.98
C ASP A 98 -16.64 -7.81 -7.70
N PRO A 99 -17.10 -8.04 -6.45
CA PRO A 99 -16.92 -7.18 -5.27
C PRO A 99 -15.45 -7.05 -4.85
N TRP A 100 -15.09 -5.87 -4.33
CA TRP A 100 -13.72 -5.63 -3.86
C TRP A 100 -13.48 -6.09 -2.41
N ALA A 101 -14.57 -6.26 -1.63
CA ALA A 101 -14.52 -6.87 -0.31
C ALA A 101 -15.82 -7.65 -0.02
N TYR A 102 -15.69 -8.64 0.84
CA TYR A 102 -16.79 -9.46 1.33
C TYR A 102 -16.64 -9.76 2.80
N TYR A 103 -17.70 -9.56 3.57
CA TYR A 103 -17.76 -9.92 4.98
C TYR A 103 -18.71 -11.13 5.15
N PRO A 104 -18.19 -12.35 5.40
CA PRO A 104 -19.02 -13.52 5.65
C PRO A 104 -19.66 -13.45 7.03
N VAL A 105 -20.95 -13.70 7.12
CA VAL A 105 -21.65 -13.87 8.40
C VAL A 105 -21.59 -15.33 8.80
N GLU A 106 -20.85 -15.62 9.87
CA GLU A 106 -20.53 -16.98 10.33
C GLU A 106 -21.78 -17.85 10.46
N GLY A 107 -21.74 -19.06 9.88
CA GLY A 107 -22.79 -20.07 10.00
C GLY A 107 -24.07 -19.84 9.19
N THR A 108 -24.16 -18.75 8.42
CA THR A 108 -25.41 -18.40 7.70
C THR A 108 -25.36 -18.67 6.20
N GLY A 109 -24.16 -18.89 5.63
CA GLY A 109 -23.96 -18.93 4.18
C GLY A 109 -24.22 -17.59 3.47
N ARG A 110 -24.37 -16.49 4.21
CA ARG A 110 -24.64 -15.14 3.71
C ARG A 110 -23.53 -14.19 4.11
N GLY A 111 -23.45 -13.04 3.47
CA GLY A 111 -22.48 -12.01 3.81
C GLY A 111 -22.82 -10.67 3.17
N ILE A 112 -21.99 -9.67 3.48
CA ILE A 112 -22.10 -8.32 2.92
C ILE A 112 -21.00 -8.17 1.87
N SER A 113 -21.41 -7.95 0.61
CA SER A 113 -20.52 -7.67 -0.52
C SER A 113 -20.36 -6.16 -0.72
N PHE A 114 -19.13 -5.72 -0.87
CA PHE A 114 -18.78 -4.33 -1.18
C PHE A 114 -18.37 -4.25 -2.65
N HIS A 115 -19.22 -3.65 -3.47
CA HIS A 115 -19.03 -3.47 -4.90
C HIS A 115 -18.47 -2.10 -5.25
N ARG A 116 -17.95 -1.95 -6.45
CA ARG A 116 -17.61 -0.63 -6.97
C ARG A 116 -18.85 0.26 -7.09
N SER A 117 -19.98 -0.30 -7.51
CA SER A 117 -21.28 0.40 -7.47
C SER A 117 -21.75 0.58 -6.02
N VAL A 118 -22.06 1.83 -5.65
CA VAL A 118 -22.66 2.15 -4.35
C VAL A 118 -24.01 1.47 -4.20
N GLU A 119 -24.83 1.44 -5.28
CA GLU A 119 -26.15 0.87 -5.30
C GLU A 119 -26.10 -0.63 -5.00
N LYS A 120 -25.22 -1.40 -5.69
CA LYS A 120 -25.05 -2.84 -5.42
C LYS A 120 -24.58 -3.11 -3.99
N THR A 121 -23.71 -2.28 -3.45
CA THR A 121 -23.28 -2.38 -2.04
C THR A 121 -24.47 -2.12 -1.12
N CYS A 122 -25.27 -1.08 -1.39
CA CYS A 122 -26.48 -0.79 -0.63
C CYS A 122 -27.51 -1.92 -0.70
N GLU A 123 -27.68 -2.56 -1.86
CA GLU A 123 -28.55 -3.75 -2.01
C GLU A 123 -28.06 -4.90 -1.12
N SER A 124 -26.76 -5.17 -1.09
CA SER A 124 -26.18 -6.18 -0.20
C SER A 124 -26.37 -5.86 1.28
N ILE A 125 -26.18 -4.60 1.68
CA ILE A 125 -26.41 -4.15 3.04
C ILE A 125 -27.89 -4.20 3.43
N ALA A 126 -28.79 -3.83 2.51
CA ALA A 126 -30.24 -3.81 2.76
C ALA A 126 -30.80 -5.18 3.13
N ALA A 127 -30.18 -6.27 2.68
CA ALA A 127 -30.53 -7.63 3.08
C ALA A 127 -30.32 -7.91 4.59
N PHE A 128 -29.59 -7.04 5.29
CA PHE A 128 -29.36 -7.08 6.73
C PHE A 128 -29.99 -5.89 7.46
N SER A 129 -29.91 -4.68 6.90
CA SER A 129 -30.49 -3.46 7.43
C SER A 129 -30.79 -2.44 6.31
N PRO A 130 -32.05 -2.22 5.93
CA PRO A 130 -32.42 -1.17 4.98
C PRO A 130 -32.03 0.24 5.43
N ARG A 131 -32.07 0.50 6.73
CA ARG A 131 -31.65 1.78 7.31
C ARG A 131 -30.15 2.02 7.13
N ASP A 132 -29.33 0.99 7.32
CA ASP A 132 -27.88 1.11 7.14
C ASP A 132 -27.48 1.21 5.67
N ALA A 133 -28.24 0.62 4.73
CA ALA A 133 -28.03 0.85 3.31
C ALA A 133 -28.14 2.34 2.95
N GLU A 134 -29.13 3.03 3.51
CA GLU A 134 -29.30 4.47 3.31
C GLU A 134 -28.22 5.29 4.04
N ALA A 135 -27.82 4.86 5.26
CA ALA A 135 -26.69 5.47 5.97
C ALA A 135 -25.37 5.30 5.21
N TYR A 136 -25.17 4.13 4.55
CA TYR A 136 -23.99 3.86 3.73
C TYR A 136 -23.91 4.78 2.51
N ARG A 137 -25.06 5.05 1.83
CA ARG A 137 -25.11 6.00 0.70
C ARG A 137 -24.63 7.38 1.14
N ARG A 138 -25.19 7.89 2.26
CA ARG A 138 -24.77 9.19 2.83
C ARG A 138 -23.31 9.22 3.27
N TYR A 139 -22.82 8.11 3.81
CA TYR A 139 -21.40 7.94 4.14
C TYR A 139 -20.52 8.09 2.91
N VAL A 140 -20.82 7.38 1.81
CA VAL A 140 -20.01 7.45 0.57
C VAL A 140 -20.02 8.86 -0.01
N GLU A 141 -21.19 9.51 -0.12
CA GLU A 141 -21.31 10.87 -0.62
C GLU A 141 -20.43 11.84 0.19
N ARG A 142 -20.58 11.82 1.50
CA ARG A 142 -19.85 12.72 2.42
C ARG A 142 -18.34 12.52 2.35
N TRP A 143 -17.90 11.29 2.54
CA TRP A 143 -16.46 11.01 2.66
C TRP A 143 -15.72 11.04 1.33
N THR A 144 -16.38 10.75 0.21
CA THR A 144 -15.77 10.92 -1.11
C THR A 144 -15.44 12.39 -1.36
N GLU A 145 -16.36 13.30 -1.09
CA GLU A 145 -16.13 14.74 -1.28
C GLU A 145 -15.00 15.27 -0.38
N LEU A 146 -14.97 14.84 0.88
CA LEU A 146 -13.93 15.22 1.83
C LEU A 146 -12.55 14.72 1.38
N ASN A 147 -12.46 13.42 1.04
CA ASN A 147 -11.19 12.77 0.68
C ASN A 147 -10.66 13.21 -0.68
N GLU A 148 -11.50 13.62 -1.63
CA GLU A 148 -11.02 14.27 -2.86
C GLU A 148 -10.20 15.51 -2.56
N GLY A 149 -10.62 16.32 -1.57
CA GLY A 149 -9.86 17.50 -1.13
C GLY A 149 -8.53 17.15 -0.50
N VAL A 150 -8.52 16.13 0.35
CA VAL A 150 -7.28 15.63 0.96
C VAL A 150 -6.35 15.08 -0.11
N PHE A 151 -6.87 14.31 -1.06
CA PHE A 151 -6.06 13.69 -2.12
C PHE A 151 -5.42 14.71 -3.06
N GLU A 152 -6.11 15.81 -3.40
CA GLU A 152 -5.52 16.92 -4.17
C GLU A 152 -4.25 17.48 -3.50
N THR A 153 -4.20 17.46 -2.16
CA THR A 153 -3.02 17.93 -1.43
C THR A 153 -1.84 16.97 -1.51
N PHE A 154 -2.09 15.65 -1.64
CA PHE A 154 -1.03 14.65 -1.83
C PHE A 154 -0.35 14.75 -3.19
N LEU A 155 -1.04 15.24 -4.20
CA LEU A 155 -0.50 15.44 -5.56
C LEU A 155 0.23 16.79 -5.72
N ALA A 156 0.29 17.61 -4.69
CA ALA A 156 0.95 18.89 -4.70
C ALA A 156 2.19 18.91 -3.79
N PRO A 157 3.20 19.76 -4.07
CA PRO A 157 4.30 19.94 -3.12
C PRO A 157 3.77 20.34 -1.75
N PRO A 158 4.24 19.71 -0.64
CA PRO A 158 3.73 19.95 0.70
C PRO A 158 4.09 21.38 1.13
N SER A 159 3.08 22.23 1.24
CA SER A 159 3.22 23.63 1.66
C SER A 159 1.98 24.02 2.46
N PRO A 160 2.12 24.60 3.67
CA PRO A 160 0.99 25.07 4.46
C PRO A 160 0.10 26.07 3.71
N ALA A 161 0.70 26.95 2.89
CA ALA A 161 -0.05 27.92 2.10
C ALA A 161 -0.88 27.25 0.99
N ARG A 162 -0.37 26.19 0.35
CA ARG A 162 -1.12 25.42 -0.65
C ARG A 162 -2.25 24.63 -0.04
N LEU A 163 -1.98 23.94 1.10
CA LEU A 163 -3.00 23.22 1.82
C LEU A 163 -4.15 24.14 2.20
N PHE A 164 -3.83 25.30 2.81
CA PHE A 164 -4.81 26.32 3.14
C PHE A 164 -5.53 26.86 1.89
N GLY A 165 -4.80 27.13 0.81
CA GLY A 165 -5.37 27.58 -0.47
C GLY A 165 -6.33 26.58 -1.08
N THR A 166 -6.04 25.28 -1.04
CA THR A 166 -6.94 24.21 -1.52
C THR A 166 -8.22 24.17 -0.70
N ILE A 167 -8.10 24.24 0.64
CA ILE A 167 -9.24 24.26 1.55
C ILE A 167 -10.12 25.49 1.28
N VAL A 168 -9.51 26.68 1.19
CA VAL A 168 -10.22 27.95 0.91
C VAL A 168 -10.91 27.90 -0.45
N LYS A 169 -10.22 27.47 -1.50
CA LYS A 169 -10.77 27.36 -2.85
C LYS A 169 -12.01 26.45 -2.88
N ARG A 170 -11.92 25.27 -2.28
CA ARG A 170 -13.06 24.33 -2.19
C ARG A 170 -14.24 24.93 -1.42
N ASN A 171 -13.97 25.62 -0.31
CA ASN A 171 -15.03 26.28 0.48
C ASN A 171 -15.68 27.44 -0.22
N LEU A 172 -14.95 28.21 -1.05
CA LEU A 172 -15.49 29.38 -1.74
C LEU A 172 -16.28 29.03 -3.01
N PHE A 173 -15.85 28.00 -3.76
CA PHE A 173 -16.39 27.72 -5.09
C PHE A 173 -17.33 26.50 -5.13
N ARG A 174 -17.47 25.75 -4.03
CA ARG A 174 -18.39 24.60 -3.92
C ARG A 174 -19.28 24.74 -2.67
N PRO A 175 -20.53 25.23 -2.81
CA PRO A 175 -21.43 25.44 -1.67
C PRO A 175 -21.64 24.19 -0.80
N GLN A 176 -21.64 22.99 -1.38
CA GLN A 176 -21.78 21.72 -0.64
C GLN A 176 -20.53 21.39 0.20
N SER A 177 -19.34 21.56 -0.34
CA SER A 177 -18.09 21.36 0.40
C SER A 177 -17.92 22.38 1.53
N ARG A 178 -18.46 23.58 1.37
CA ARG A 178 -18.48 24.61 2.41
C ARG A 178 -19.24 24.16 3.66
N ARG A 179 -20.35 23.40 3.49
CA ARG A 179 -21.10 22.82 4.62
C ARG A 179 -20.33 21.72 5.33
N LEU A 180 -19.56 20.90 4.60
CA LEU A 180 -18.76 19.83 5.17
C LEU A 180 -17.59 20.37 6.01
N TRP A 181 -16.79 21.24 5.44
CA TRP A 181 -15.59 21.77 6.08
C TRP A 181 -15.87 22.80 7.20
N SER A 182 -17.02 23.47 7.16
CA SER A 182 -17.42 24.42 8.19
C SER A 182 -18.17 23.76 9.36
N SER A 183 -18.50 22.48 9.28
CA SER A 183 -19.25 21.82 10.36
C SER A 183 -18.31 21.36 11.47
N LEU A 184 -18.63 21.76 12.70
CA LEU A 184 -17.97 21.26 13.90
C LEU A 184 -18.05 19.74 14.00
N ASP A 185 -19.11 19.13 13.45
CA ASP A 185 -19.29 17.68 13.41
C ASP A 185 -18.25 16.99 12.53
N THR A 186 -17.86 17.58 11.38
CA THR A 186 -16.76 17.05 10.55
C THR A 186 -15.43 17.06 11.30
N ALA A 187 -15.13 18.18 11.99
CA ALA A 187 -13.92 18.27 12.80
C ALA A 187 -13.93 17.24 13.94
N ARG A 188 -15.09 17.08 14.61
CA ARG A 188 -15.28 16.08 15.66
C ARG A 188 -15.02 14.68 15.12
N GLN A 189 -15.63 14.30 13.98
CA GLN A 189 -15.45 12.97 13.40
C GLN A 189 -14.01 12.68 12.96
N LEU A 190 -13.29 13.67 12.42
CA LEU A 190 -11.86 13.50 12.08
C LEU A 190 -11.00 13.26 13.32
N MET A 191 -11.33 13.90 14.44
CA MET A 191 -10.60 13.77 15.71
C MET A 191 -11.07 12.60 16.58
N ALA A 192 -12.25 12.05 16.29
CA ALA A 192 -12.77 10.89 17.00
C ALA A 192 -12.05 9.60 16.65
N PRO A 193 -12.11 8.56 17.49
CA PRO A 193 -11.80 7.19 17.09
C PRO A 193 -12.73 6.74 15.95
N TYR A 194 -12.17 6.09 14.93
CA TYR A 194 -13.02 5.62 13.82
C TYR A 194 -14.06 4.59 14.27
N GLY A 195 -13.78 3.86 15.33
CA GLY A 195 -14.73 2.90 15.91
C GLY A 195 -15.99 3.57 16.38
N ASP A 196 -15.88 4.72 17.03
CA ASP A 196 -17.03 5.48 17.53
C ASP A 196 -17.81 6.11 16.37
N VAL A 197 -17.12 6.64 15.37
CA VAL A 197 -17.77 7.18 14.15
C VAL A 197 -18.58 6.10 13.41
N ILE A 198 -18.07 4.87 13.33
CA ILE A 198 -18.77 3.74 12.72
C ILE A 198 -20.02 3.37 13.52
N GLU A 199 -19.91 3.30 14.87
CA GLU A 199 -21.04 2.96 15.73
C GLU A 199 -22.14 4.03 15.73
N GLU A 200 -21.77 5.31 15.60
CA GLU A 200 -22.72 6.40 15.41
C GLU A 200 -23.39 6.38 14.02
N THR A 201 -22.71 5.84 13.00
CA THR A 201 -23.19 5.87 11.62
C THR A 201 -24.13 4.70 11.31
N PHE A 202 -23.84 3.51 11.80
CA PHE A 202 -24.54 2.26 11.48
C PHE A 202 -25.11 1.61 12.74
N GLU A 203 -26.18 0.79 12.57
CA GLU A 203 -26.80 0.05 13.67
C GLU A 203 -26.55 -1.46 13.58
N ASN A 204 -26.42 -2.01 12.36
CA ASN A 204 -26.22 -3.44 12.16
C ASN A 204 -24.81 -3.87 12.56
N GLU A 205 -24.69 -4.87 13.43
CA GLU A 205 -23.43 -5.34 13.99
C GLU A 205 -22.48 -5.91 12.91
N HIS A 206 -23.00 -6.61 11.92
CA HIS A 206 -22.20 -7.19 10.84
C HIS A 206 -21.59 -6.11 9.94
N LEU A 207 -22.37 -5.08 9.60
CA LEU A 207 -21.85 -3.95 8.84
C LEU A 207 -20.82 -3.16 9.65
N ARG A 208 -21.11 -2.89 10.94
CA ARG A 208 -20.14 -2.24 11.85
C ARG A 208 -18.82 -2.99 11.87
N THR A 209 -18.86 -4.33 12.04
CA THR A 209 -17.66 -5.15 12.10
C THR A 209 -16.90 -5.14 10.77
N ALA A 210 -17.58 -5.23 9.63
CA ALA A 210 -16.95 -5.13 8.33
C ALA A 210 -16.23 -3.80 8.14
N MET A 211 -16.90 -2.68 8.47
CA MET A 211 -16.32 -1.33 8.35
C MET A 211 -15.18 -1.09 9.35
N LEU A 212 -15.28 -1.63 10.58
CA LEU A 212 -14.18 -1.61 11.55
C LEU A 212 -12.95 -2.32 11.01
N TRP A 213 -13.13 -3.51 10.43
CA TRP A 213 -12.01 -4.28 9.89
C TRP A 213 -11.38 -3.62 8.65
N LEU A 214 -12.19 -3.05 7.76
CA LEU A 214 -11.70 -2.28 6.61
C LEU A 214 -10.87 -1.06 7.08
N SER A 215 -11.30 -0.36 8.12
CA SER A 215 -10.58 0.80 8.65
C SER A 215 -9.30 0.42 9.39
N ALA A 216 -9.33 -0.69 10.15
CA ALA A 216 -8.18 -1.21 10.89
C ALA A 216 -6.99 -1.59 10.00
N GLN A 217 -7.23 -1.92 8.72
CA GLN A 217 -6.17 -2.25 7.77
C GLN A 217 -5.18 -1.10 7.54
N SER A 218 -5.55 0.13 7.90
CA SER A 218 -4.65 1.29 7.86
C SER A 218 -3.69 1.39 9.06
N GLY A 219 -3.85 0.52 10.08
CA GLY A 219 -2.96 0.40 11.23
C GLY A 219 -3.56 0.75 12.57
N PRO A 220 -4.26 1.89 12.76
CA PRO A 220 -4.82 2.29 14.05
C PRO A 220 -5.85 1.29 14.58
N ALA A 221 -5.96 1.18 15.92
CA ALA A 221 -7.04 0.45 16.55
C ALA A 221 -8.36 1.26 16.54
N PRO A 222 -9.52 0.58 16.68
CA PRO A 222 -10.83 1.26 16.68
C PRO A 222 -10.97 2.38 17.71
N ALA A 223 -10.28 2.29 18.84
CA ALA A 223 -10.34 3.25 19.94
C ALA A 223 -9.27 4.36 19.87
N GLU A 224 -8.42 4.40 18.84
CA GLU A 224 -7.41 5.45 18.72
C GLU A 224 -8.00 6.77 18.26
N VAL A 225 -7.71 7.84 19.00
CA VAL A 225 -8.14 9.20 18.67
C VAL A 225 -7.46 9.72 17.40
N ALA A 226 -8.08 10.69 16.74
CA ALA A 226 -7.62 11.29 15.49
C ALA A 226 -7.45 10.26 14.35
N SER A 227 -8.32 9.27 14.30
CA SER A 227 -8.32 8.20 13.30
C SER A 227 -9.62 8.11 12.47
N GLY A 228 -10.54 9.05 12.65
CA GLY A 228 -11.86 9.01 12.00
C GLY A 228 -11.79 9.02 10.46
N ASP A 229 -10.74 9.58 9.88
CA ASP A 229 -10.47 9.54 8.43
C ASP A 229 -10.17 8.13 7.90
N MET A 230 -9.69 7.20 8.73
CA MET A 230 -9.48 5.80 8.34
C MET A 230 -10.79 5.14 7.89
N PHE A 231 -11.90 5.50 8.53
CA PHE A 231 -13.23 5.11 8.08
C PHE A 231 -13.57 5.73 6.71
N GLY A 232 -13.26 7.01 6.52
CA GLY A 232 -13.59 7.76 5.31
C GLY A 232 -12.90 7.29 4.03
N TRP A 233 -11.66 6.79 4.13
CA TRP A 233 -10.88 6.37 2.95
C TRP A 233 -11.54 5.26 2.15
N ASN A 234 -12.29 4.36 2.78
CA ASN A 234 -12.97 3.28 2.09
C ASN A 234 -14.01 3.78 1.06
N ALA A 235 -14.57 4.97 1.26
CA ALA A 235 -15.49 5.59 0.30
C ALA A 235 -14.82 5.89 -1.06
N MET A 236 -13.51 6.13 -1.09
CA MET A 236 -12.77 6.42 -2.33
C MET A 236 -12.68 5.22 -3.25
N ILE A 237 -12.86 3.99 -2.75
CA ILE A 237 -12.81 2.77 -3.56
C ILE A 237 -13.95 2.74 -4.57
N HIS A 238 -15.11 3.30 -4.25
CA HIS A 238 -16.22 3.42 -5.20
C HIS A 238 -15.84 4.28 -6.42
N LYS A 239 -14.97 5.27 -6.24
CA LYS A 239 -14.49 6.14 -7.31
C LYS A 239 -13.41 5.48 -8.17
N CYS A 240 -12.36 4.96 -7.56
CA CYS A 240 -11.18 4.46 -8.28
C CYS A 240 -11.23 2.95 -8.57
N GLY A 241 -12.10 2.21 -7.89
CA GLY A 241 -12.10 0.75 -7.87
C GLY A 241 -10.90 0.18 -7.09
N ALA A 242 -10.99 -1.07 -6.71
CA ALA A 242 -9.86 -1.86 -6.26
C ALA A 242 -9.42 -2.73 -7.43
N LYS A 243 -8.15 -2.69 -7.78
CA LYS A 243 -7.64 -3.40 -8.95
C LYS A 243 -6.37 -4.16 -8.62
N ARG A 244 -6.15 -5.21 -9.39
CA ARG A 244 -4.97 -6.04 -9.31
C ARG A 244 -4.22 -6.05 -10.63
N ALA A 245 -2.91 -5.89 -10.60
CA ALA A 245 -2.08 -6.07 -11.77
C ALA A 245 -2.10 -7.56 -12.18
N LYS A 246 -2.41 -7.84 -13.44
CA LYS A 246 -2.43 -9.19 -14.03
C LYS A 246 -1.03 -9.80 -14.00
N GLY A 247 -0.92 -11.02 -13.53
CA GLY A 247 0.36 -11.69 -13.32
C GLY A 247 1.01 -11.37 -11.98
N GLY A 248 0.35 -10.59 -11.13
CA GLY A 248 0.81 -10.17 -9.81
C GLY A 248 1.28 -8.72 -9.75
N SER A 249 1.42 -8.19 -8.55
CA SER A 249 1.84 -6.81 -8.28
C SER A 249 3.14 -6.42 -8.98
N GLY A 250 4.07 -7.37 -9.13
CA GLY A 250 5.34 -7.19 -9.79
C GLY A 250 5.23 -6.75 -11.27
N ALA A 251 4.08 -6.95 -11.92
CA ALA A 251 3.84 -6.46 -13.26
C ALA A 251 3.95 -4.93 -13.36
N LEU A 252 3.54 -4.19 -12.30
CA LEU A 252 3.76 -2.74 -12.23
C LEU A 252 5.25 -2.40 -12.20
N ALA A 253 6.04 -3.10 -11.39
CA ALA A 253 7.49 -2.86 -11.32
C ALA A 253 8.16 -3.18 -12.65
N THR A 254 7.77 -4.29 -13.30
CA THR A 254 8.27 -4.67 -14.62
C THR A 254 7.96 -3.61 -15.68
N ALA A 255 6.74 -3.09 -15.70
CA ALA A 255 6.35 -2.02 -16.63
C ALA A 255 7.13 -0.72 -16.38
N LEU A 256 7.37 -0.36 -15.11
CA LEU A 256 8.19 0.79 -14.74
C LEU A 256 9.65 0.63 -15.18
N VAL A 257 10.24 -0.57 -15.05
CA VAL A 257 11.59 -0.85 -15.52
C VAL A 257 11.66 -0.68 -17.04
N LYS A 258 10.74 -1.29 -17.79
CA LYS A 258 10.67 -1.12 -19.26
C LYS A 258 10.48 0.35 -19.66
N CYS A 259 9.65 1.09 -18.95
CA CYS A 259 9.47 2.52 -19.18
C CYS A 259 10.78 3.30 -18.94
N LEU A 260 11.51 3.02 -17.86
CA LEU A 260 12.81 3.61 -17.57
C LEU A 260 13.80 3.34 -18.71
N GLU A 261 13.96 2.08 -19.12
CA GLU A 261 14.85 1.64 -20.21
C GLU A 261 14.48 2.27 -21.56
N ARG A 262 13.19 2.34 -21.88
CA ARG A 262 12.68 3.01 -23.08
C ARG A 262 13.10 4.48 -23.17
N HIS A 263 13.24 5.15 -22.04
CA HIS A 263 13.70 6.52 -21.95
C HIS A 263 15.22 6.66 -21.72
N GLY A 264 15.99 5.55 -21.86
CA GLY A 264 17.45 5.56 -21.77
C GLY A 264 17.99 5.58 -20.34
N GLY A 265 17.17 5.28 -19.34
CA GLY A 265 17.64 5.08 -17.97
C GLY A 265 18.23 3.68 -17.77
N GLU A 266 19.08 3.54 -16.77
CA GLU A 266 19.78 2.31 -16.45
C GLU A 266 19.39 1.77 -15.09
N LEU A 267 19.24 0.45 -14.94
CA LEU A 267 18.93 -0.23 -13.68
C LEU A 267 20.04 -1.22 -13.33
N PHE A 268 20.59 -1.09 -12.13
CA PHE A 268 21.61 -1.98 -11.57
C PHE A 268 21.04 -2.74 -10.38
N LEU A 269 20.72 -4.02 -10.59
CA LEU A 269 20.27 -4.94 -9.55
C LEU A 269 21.45 -5.63 -8.87
N GLY A 270 21.27 -6.10 -7.63
CA GLY A 270 22.33 -6.74 -6.85
C GLY A 270 23.46 -5.78 -6.44
N GLN A 271 23.25 -4.48 -6.63
CA GLN A 271 24.24 -3.42 -6.37
C GLN A 271 23.81 -2.58 -5.17
N GLY A 272 24.02 -3.13 -3.96
CA GLY A 272 23.74 -2.38 -2.73
C GLY A 272 24.63 -1.15 -2.59
N VAL A 273 24.03 0.01 -2.35
CA VAL A 273 24.79 1.24 -2.06
C VAL A 273 25.49 1.09 -0.71
N LYS A 274 26.78 1.33 -0.68
CA LYS A 274 27.64 1.33 0.53
C LYS A 274 27.85 2.73 1.06
N GLU A 275 28.06 3.69 0.14
CA GLU A 275 28.40 5.05 0.49
C GLU A 275 27.89 6.04 -0.57
N VAL A 276 27.45 7.20 -0.09
CA VAL A 276 27.17 8.39 -0.90
C VAL A 276 27.97 9.55 -0.33
N ARG A 277 28.85 10.17 -1.14
CA ARG A 277 29.69 11.28 -0.70
C ARG A 277 29.71 12.42 -1.70
N LYS A 278 30.02 13.63 -1.25
CA LYS A 278 30.27 14.76 -2.13
C LYS A 278 31.57 14.57 -2.92
N ALA A 279 31.55 14.92 -4.21
CA ALA A 279 32.70 14.88 -5.10
C ALA A 279 32.67 16.08 -6.07
N GLY A 280 33.48 17.08 -5.79
CA GLY A 280 33.47 18.34 -6.56
C GLY A 280 32.09 19.03 -6.54
N ALA A 281 31.54 19.30 -7.72
CA ALA A 281 30.21 19.91 -7.88
C ALA A 281 29.05 18.90 -7.85
N GLY A 282 29.35 17.61 -7.69
CA GLY A 282 28.37 16.51 -7.70
C GLY A 282 28.53 15.55 -6.54
N TRP A 283 28.21 14.31 -6.83
CA TRP A 283 28.20 13.21 -5.87
C TRP A 283 28.81 11.95 -6.46
N GLU A 284 29.40 11.14 -5.63
CA GLU A 284 29.76 9.75 -5.93
C GLU A 284 28.89 8.81 -5.10
N VAL A 285 28.39 7.78 -5.77
CA VAL A 285 27.59 6.70 -5.18
C VAL A 285 28.35 5.40 -5.38
N GLU A 286 28.89 4.84 -4.28
CA GLU A 286 29.53 3.53 -4.30
C GLU A 286 28.45 2.45 -4.14
N ALA A 287 28.28 1.62 -5.18
CA ALA A 287 27.24 0.58 -5.23
C ALA A 287 27.85 -0.74 -5.74
N GLY A 288 27.84 -1.75 -4.88
CA GLY A 288 28.46 -3.04 -5.22
C GLY A 288 29.97 -2.90 -5.55
N ASP A 289 30.32 -3.17 -6.79
CA ASP A 289 31.67 -3.04 -7.37
C ASP A 289 31.86 -1.76 -8.20
N ARG A 290 30.88 -0.85 -8.22
CA ARG A 290 30.82 0.34 -9.07
C ARG A 290 30.89 1.62 -8.25
N VAL A 291 31.44 2.67 -8.87
CA VAL A 291 31.33 4.05 -8.40
C VAL A 291 30.66 4.88 -9.49
N LEU A 292 29.47 5.41 -9.17
CA LEU A 292 28.66 6.21 -10.09
C LEU A 292 28.80 7.68 -9.72
N SER A 293 29.28 8.52 -10.65
CA SER A 293 29.35 9.96 -10.48
C SER A 293 28.08 10.62 -11.01
N THR A 294 27.50 11.56 -10.27
CA THR A 294 26.22 12.19 -10.61
C THR A 294 26.11 13.62 -10.11
N LYS A 295 25.24 14.41 -10.78
CA LYS A 295 24.91 15.77 -10.31
C LYS A 295 23.98 15.74 -9.10
N LYS A 296 23.06 14.78 -9.02
CA LYS A 296 22.02 14.65 -7.98
C LYS A 296 21.87 13.21 -7.51
N VAL A 297 21.56 13.05 -6.24
CA VAL A 297 21.18 11.75 -5.66
C VAL A 297 19.73 11.84 -5.18
N VAL A 298 18.93 10.83 -5.54
CA VAL A 298 17.56 10.66 -5.08
C VAL A 298 17.53 9.51 -4.08
N ALA A 299 17.22 9.80 -2.83
CA ALA A 299 17.04 8.79 -1.79
C ALA A 299 15.66 8.16 -1.90
N ALA A 300 15.57 7.00 -2.54
CA ALA A 300 14.34 6.21 -2.68
C ALA A 300 14.36 4.92 -1.83
N CYS A 301 15.29 4.84 -0.89
CA CYS A 301 15.36 3.85 0.18
C CYS A 301 14.83 4.45 1.49
N HIS A 302 14.85 3.66 2.57
CA HIS A 302 14.43 4.15 3.89
C HIS A 302 15.30 5.33 4.34
N LEU A 303 14.66 6.45 4.72
CA LEU A 303 15.37 7.71 5.02
C LEU A 303 16.39 7.56 6.15
N LYS A 304 16.08 6.78 7.19
CA LYS A 304 17.01 6.51 8.29
C LYS A 304 18.28 5.82 7.75
N THR A 305 18.14 4.78 6.93
CA THR A 305 19.28 4.12 6.27
C THR A 305 20.07 5.12 5.41
N PHE A 306 19.38 5.94 4.62
CA PHE A 306 20.07 6.89 3.76
C PHE A 306 20.90 7.91 4.56
N PHE A 307 20.28 8.59 5.52
CA PHE A 307 20.94 9.70 6.25
C PHE A 307 21.84 9.24 7.39
N CYS A 308 21.62 8.08 8.00
CA CYS A 308 22.44 7.60 9.11
C CYS A 308 23.58 6.69 8.64
N ASP A 309 23.35 5.88 7.59
CA ASP A 309 24.30 4.83 7.22
C ASP A 309 25.05 5.16 5.91
N LEU A 310 24.33 5.64 4.89
CA LEU A 310 24.87 5.75 3.53
C LEU A 310 25.49 7.13 3.23
N LEU A 311 24.87 8.22 3.65
CA LEU A 311 25.31 9.58 3.32
C LEU A 311 26.46 9.99 4.22
N LYS A 312 27.65 10.18 3.61
CA LYS A 312 28.81 10.79 4.28
C LYS A 312 28.78 12.30 4.06
N ASP A 313 29.33 13.04 4.99
CA ASP A 313 29.40 14.52 4.93
C ASP A 313 28.04 15.21 4.75
N GLY A 314 26.96 14.54 5.15
CA GLY A 314 25.60 15.07 5.12
C GLY A 314 25.32 16.07 6.25
N PRO A 315 24.19 16.79 6.20
CA PRO A 315 23.77 17.69 7.28
C PRO A 315 23.59 16.92 8.60
N THR A 316 24.45 17.19 9.58
CA THR A 316 24.45 16.51 10.88
C THR A 316 23.10 16.64 11.62
N GLU A 317 22.45 17.81 11.48
CA GLU A 317 21.13 18.04 12.07
C GLU A 317 20.07 17.09 11.48
N LEU A 318 20.06 16.91 10.16
CA LEU A 318 19.10 16.03 9.49
C LEU A 318 19.35 14.56 9.84
N ALA A 319 20.61 14.13 9.87
CA ALA A 319 20.99 12.80 10.34
C ALA A 319 20.54 12.57 11.79
N GLY A 320 20.76 13.55 12.67
CA GLY A 320 20.30 13.48 14.07
C GLY A 320 18.79 13.42 14.22
N ARG A 321 18.03 14.12 13.37
CA ARG A 321 16.57 14.02 13.32
C ARG A 321 16.12 12.64 12.83
N MET A 322 16.73 12.12 11.76
CA MET A 322 16.39 10.80 11.21
C MET A 322 16.74 9.66 12.17
N ALA A 323 17.84 9.76 12.89
CA ALA A 323 18.21 8.79 13.93
C ALA A 323 17.13 8.67 15.02
N LYS A 324 16.49 9.79 15.38
CA LYS A 324 15.40 9.84 16.37
C LYS A 324 14.03 9.45 15.80
N ALA A 325 13.90 9.32 14.47
CA ALA A 325 12.64 8.92 13.86
C ALA A 325 12.22 7.53 14.37
N ARG A 326 11.01 7.44 14.89
CA ARG A 326 10.44 6.15 15.32
C ARG A 326 10.04 5.35 14.10
N ILE A 327 10.45 4.10 14.08
CA ILE A 327 9.95 3.08 13.15
C ILE A 327 8.97 2.22 13.95
N GLY A 328 7.79 1.98 13.42
CA GLY A 328 6.81 1.10 14.06
C GLY A 328 7.35 -0.35 14.14
N ASN A 329 6.76 -1.13 15.04
CA ASN A 329 7.12 -2.54 15.25
C ASN A 329 6.35 -3.49 14.30
N GLY A 330 6.15 -3.11 13.04
CA GLY A 330 5.26 -3.85 12.14
C GLY A 330 3.79 -3.68 12.55
N PHE A 331 2.87 -4.34 11.87
CA PHE A 331 1.47 -4.42 12.31
C PHE A 331 0.71 -5.61 11.70
N GLY A 332 1.35 -6.45 10.93
CA GLY A 332 0.70 -7.61 10.34
C GLY A 332 1.68 -8.64 9.83
N THR A 333 1.21 -9.87 9.76
CA THR A 333 1.89 -10.99 9.13
C THR A 333 1.14 -11.47 7.91
N VAL A 334 1.88 -11.96 6.93
CA VAL A 334 1.34 -12.44 5.67
C VAL A 334 1.77 -13.88 5.45
N VAL A 335 0.79 -14.75 5.20
CA VAL A 335 1.05 -16.14 4.80
C VAL A 335 0.51 -16.37 3.39
N ARG A 336 1.25 -17.12 2.61
CA ARG A 336 0.92 -17.46 1.22
C ARG A 336 0.79 -18.97 1.10
N HIS A 337 -0.34 -19.39 0.56
CA HIS A 337 -0.68 -20.81 0.45
C HIS A 337 -0.90 -21.17 -1.02
N ALA A 338 -0.30 -22.27 -1.45
CA ALA A 338 -0.67 -23.00 -2.65
C ALA A 338 -1.74 -24.01 -2.27
N VAL A 339 -2.93 -23.90 -2.83
CA VAL A 339 -4.08 -24.73 -2.45
C VAL A 339 -4.68 -25.46 -3.64
N GLU A 340 -5.23 -26.63 -3.39
CA GLU A 340 -5.88 -27.47 -4.41
C GLU A 340 -7.27 -26.93 -4.77
N GLU A 341 -7.96 -26.29 -3.82
CA GLU A 341 -9.34 -25.81 -3.97
C GLU A 341 -9.50 -24.43 -3.33
N LEU A 342 -10.47 -23.65 -3.81
CA LEU A 342 -10.86 -22.40 -3.19
C LEU A 342 -11.59 -22.65 -1.86
N PRO A 343 -11.34 -21.84 -0.82
CA PRO A 343 -12.05 -21.97 0.44
C PRO A 343 -13.55 -21.67 0.28
N VAL A 344 -14.37 -22.41 1.02
CA VAL A 344 -15.82 -22.22 1.09
C VAL A 344 -16.20 -21.96 2.55
N TYR A 345 -17.04 -20.97 2.80
CA TYR A 345 -17.48 -20.62 4.15
C TYR A 345 -18.52 -21.58 4.69
N SER A 346 -18.47 -21.82 6.02
CA SER A 346 -19.45 -22.66 6.72
C SER A 346 -20.89 -22.13 6.54
N GLY A 347 -21.84 -23.03 6.32
CA GLY A 347 -23.24 -22.69 6.04
C GLY A 347 -23.55 -22.50 4.54
N GLU A 348 -22.56 -22.48 3.67
CA GLU A 348 -22.78 -22.56 2.24
C GLU A 348 -22.97 -24.01 1.79
N VAL A 349 -23.94 -24.21 0.89
CA VAL A 349 -24.06 -25.50 0.21
C VAL A 349 -22.88 -25.63 -0.74
N ALA A 350 -22.05 -26.64 -0.56
CA ALA A 350 -20.91 -26.94 -1.41
C ALA A 350 -21.40 -27.27 -2.83
N SER A 351 -21.57 -26.26 -3.67
CA SER A 351 -21.96 -26.41 -5.08
C SER A 351 -20.71 -26.38 -5.96
N GLY A 352 -19.90 -27.45 -5.88
CA GLY A 352 -18.79 -27.66 -6.81
C GLY A 352 -17.56 -26.76 -6.58
N LYS A 353 -16.53 -26.97 -7.41
CA LYS A 353 -15.23 -26.26 -7.37
C LYS A 353 -15.24 -24.86 -8.00
N GLN A 354 -16.41 -24.29 -8.28
CA GLN A 354 -16.50 -22.99 -8.96
C GLN A 354 -16.17 -21.83 -8.02
N ALA A 355 -15.43 -20.84 -8.55
CA ALA A 355 -15.20 -19.60 -7.85
C ALA A 355 -16.52 -18.89 -7.54
N ARG A 356 -16.66 -18.43 -6.29
CA ARG A 356 -17.77 -17.60 -5.84
C ARG A 356 -17.45 -16.14 -6.09
N GLU A 357 -18.49 -15.32 -6.17
CA GLU A 357 -18.33 -13.87 -6.36
C GLU A 357 -17.35 -13.25 -5.35
N TYR A 358 -17.43 -13.62 -4.08
CA TYR A 358 -16.54 -13.10 -3.03
C TYR A 358 -15.04 -13.46 -3.21
N HIS A 359 -14.70 -14.45 -4.02
CA HIS A 359 -13.30 -14.76 -4.32
C HIS A 359 -12.60 -13.67 -5.15
N SER A 360 -13.35 -12.74 -5.75
CA SER A 360 -12.78 -11.59 -6.46
C SER A 360 -12.16 -10.55 -5.51
N GLY A 361 -12.64 -10.50 -4.26
CA GLY A 361 -12.36 -9.44 -3.29
C GLY A 361 -11.57 -9.88 -2.07
N MET A 362 -11.37 -8.93 -1.18
CA MET A 362 -10.83 -9.13 0.17
C MET A 362 -11.92 -9.75 1.06
N GLN A 363 -11.67 -10.92 1.61
CA GLN A 363 -12.60 -11.61 2.48
C GLN A 363 -12.27 -11.26 3.94
N LEU A 364 -13.19 -10.59 4.61
CA LEU A 364 -12.98 -9.91 5.90
C LEU A 364 -13.33 -10.84 7.06
N LEU A 365 -12.36 -11.51 7.64
CA LEU A 365 -12.55 -12.48 8.72
C LEU A 365 -12.28 -11.80 10.08
N CYS A 366 -13.33 -11.25 10.66
CA CYS A 366 -13.32 -10.63 11.99
C CYS A 366 -14.70 -10.82 12.62
N ARG A 367 -14.77 -11.24 13.87
CA ARG A 367 -16.04 -11.49 14.55
C ARG A 367 -16.70 -10.23 15.08
N ASN A 368 -15.92 -9.34 15.68
CA ASN A 368 -16.45 -8.11 16.31
C ASN A 368 -15.32 -7.14 16.68
N ARG A 369 -15.70 -5.94 17.17
CA ARG A 369 -14.79 -4.90 17.64
C ARG A 369 -13.83 -5.40 18.74
N ALA A 370 -14.32 -6.20 19.70
CA ALA A 370 -13.51 -6.68 20.82
C ALA A 370 -12.33 -7.56 20.37
N MET A 371 -12.50 -8.32 19.26
CA MET A 371 -11.43 -9.12 18.65
C MET A 371 -10.30 -8.21 18.13
N LEU A 372 -10.63 -7.13 17.41
CA LEU A 372 -9.64 -6.15 16.92
C LEU A 372 -8.89 -5.48 18.09
N GLU A 373 -9.63 -5.02 19.09
CA GLU A 373 -9.04 -4.34 20.25
C GLU A 373 -8.18 -5.29 21.11
N SER A 374 -8.57 -6.57 21.23
CA SER A 374 -7.75 -7.57 21.91
C SER A 374 -6.44 -7.82 21.18
N SER A 375 -6.51 -8.02 19.87
CA SER A 375 -5.31 -8.22 19.04
C SER A 375 -4.36 -7.01 19.11
N TYR A 376 -4.92 -5.79 19.16
CA TYR A 376 -4.12 -4.60 19.30
C TYR A 376 -3.46 -4.48 20.69
N ARG A 377 -4.11 -4.88 21.76
CA ARG A 377 -3.50 -4.93 23.09
C ARG A 377 -2.33 -5.94 23.13
N ASP A 378 -2.50 -7.11 22.51
CA ASP A 378 -1.42 -8.11 22.39
C ASP A 378 -0.23 -7.51 21.62
N TYR A 379 -0.49 -6.80 20.50
CA TYR A 379 0.51 -6.07 19.72
C TYR A 379 1.27 -5.02 20.54
N LEU A 380 0.57 -4.18 21.31
CA LEU A 380 1.20 -3.20 22.20
C LEU A 380 2.03 -3.86 23.32
N GLY A 381 1.67 -5.09 23.70
CA GLY A 381 2.41 -5.92 24.63
C GLY A 381 3.58 -6.69 24.00
N TYR A 382 3.84 -6.48 22.69
CA TYR A 382 4.86 -7.23 21.95
C TYR A 382 4.61 -8.75 21.96
N GLN A 383 3.34 -9.14 21.93
CA GLN A 383 2.90 -10.53 21.95
C GLN A 383 2.19 -10.91 20.65
N PRO A 384 2.26 -12.19 20.24
CA PRO A 384 1.41 -12.70 19.18
C PRO A 384 -0.07 -12.55 19.56
N PRO A 385 -0.94 -12.06 18.66
CA PRO A 385 -2.37 -11.97 18.94
C PRO A 385 -2.97 -13.38 19.07
N LYS A 386 -3.75 -13.61 20.13
CA LYS A 386 -4.41 -14.90 20.38
C LYS A 386 -5.50 -15.22 19.35
N ASN A 387 -6.22 -14.21 18.92
CA ASN A 387 -7.30 -14.30 17.94
C ASN A 387 -7.16 -13.19 16.91
N PRO A 388 -6.28 -13.32 15.90
CA PRO A 388 -6.07 -12.28 14.92
C PRO A 388 -7.26 -12.12 13.96
N SER A 389 -7.60 -10.89 13.61
CA SER A 389 -8.45 -10.62 12.46
C SER A 389 -7.67 -10.82 11.17
N VAL A 390 -8.29 -11.47 10.19
CA VAL A 390 -7.62 -11.89 8.95
C VAL A 390 -8.35 -11.33 7.72
N VAL A 391 -7.59 -10.88 6.73
CA VAL A 391 -8.06 -10.74 5.35
C VAL A 391 -7.57 -11.96 4.58
N ALA A 392 -8.50 -12.68 3.96
CA ALA A 392 -8.18 -13.74 3.01
C ALA A 392 -8.40 -13.24 1.58
N MET A 393 -7.54 -13.64 0.66
CA MET A 393 -7.62 -13.23 -0.75
C MET A 393 -7.24 -14.41 -1.65
N THR A 394 -8.09 -14.71 -2.61
CA THR A 394 -7.96 -15.85 -3.53
C THR A 394 -7.74 -15.34 -4.97
N PHE A 395 -6.68 -14.58 -5.16
CA PHE A 395 -6.42 -13.84 -6.39
C PHE A 395 -6.40 -14.69 -7.67
N SER A 396 -6.03 -15.96 -7.59
CA SER A 396 -6.09 -16.88 -8.74
C SER A 396 -7.49 -17.14 -9.25
N ALA A 397 -8.54 -16.79 -8.49
CA ALA A 397 -9.92 -16.88 -8.96
C ALA A 397 -10.24 -15.88 -10.09
N ILE A 398 -9.55 -14.74 -10.10
CA ILE A 398 -9.70 -13.68 -11.12
C ILE A 398 -8.48 -13.56 -12.03
N ASP A 399 -7.32 -14.07 -11.60
CA ASP A 399 -6.08 -14.08 -12.36
C ASP A 399 -5.50 -15.50 -12.41
N PRO A 400 -5.91 -16.31 -13.37
CA PRO A 400 -5.46 -17.71 -13.46
C PRO A 400 -3.97 -17.86 -13.78
N THR A 401 -3.26 -16.78 -14.11
CA THR A 401 -1.81 -16.82 -14.35
C THR A 401 -0.99 -17.00 -13.07
N LEU A 402 -1.62 -16.95 -11.90
CA LEU A 402 -0.95 -17.04 -10.60
C LEU A 402 -0.77 -18.48 -10.09
N ALA A 403 -1.45 -19.45 -10.67
CA ALA A 403 -1.40 -20.84 -10.25
C ALA A 403 -1.51 -21.80 -11.43
N PRO A 404 -1.05 -23.05 -11.29
CA PRO A 404 -1.32 -24.08 -12.28
C PRO A 404 -2.82 -24.33 -12.48
N GLN A 405 -3.19 -24.82 -13.64
CA GLN A 405 -4.59 -25.13 -13.97
C GLN A 405 -5.23 -26.02 -12.89
N GLY A 406 -6.38 -25.61 -12.39
CA GLY A 406 -7.15 -26.32 -11.37
C GLY A 406 -6.60 -26.16 -9.94
N LYS A 407 -5.57 -25.33 -9.75
CA LYS A 407 -5.03 -24.98 -8.44
C LYS A 407 -5.17 -23.49 -8.16
N HIS A 408 -5.02 -23.10 -6.90
CA HIS A 408 -5.29 -21.75 -6.47
C HIS A 408 -4.21 -21.21 -5.51
N THR A 409 -4.12 -19.87 -5.45
CA THR A 409 -3.37 -19.17 -4.41
C THR A 409 -4.34 -18.67 -3.33
N LEU A 410 -3.98 -18.84 -2.08
CA LEU A 410 -4.62 -18.17 -0.97
C LEU A 410 -3.59 -17.32 -0.24
N PHE A 411 -3.88 -16.04 -0.13
CA PHE A 411 -3.09 -15.06 0.59
C PHE A 411 -3.87 -14.67 1.85
N THR A 412 -3.26 -14.82 3.01
CA THR A 412 -3.84 -14.38 4.28
C THR A 412 -2.98 -13.30 4.89
N TRP A 413 -3.62 -12.22 5.32
CA TRP A 413 -3.00 -11.14 6.07
C TRP A 413 -3.69 -11.02 7.41
N ALA A 414 -2.95 -11.35 8.46
CA ALA A 414 -3.39 -11.22 9.83
C ALA A 414 -2.78 -9.96 10.48
N GLN A 415 -3.59 -9.15 11.10
CA GLN A 415 -3.22 -7.92 11.81
C GLN A 415 -3.37 -8.19 13.30
N TYR A 416 -2.73 -7.58 13.95
CA TYR A 416 -1.75 -6.86 14.64
C TYR A 416 -0.59 -7.75 15.11
N HIS A 417 0.41 -7.94 14.28
CA HIS A 417 1.58 -8.77 14.61
C HIS A 417 2.81 -7.88 14.73
N SER A 418 3.46 -7.92 15.86
CA SER A 418 4.70 -7.19 16.11
C SER A 418 5.86 -7.81 15.32
N TYR A 419 6.77 -6.97 14.80
CA TYR A 419 8.00 -7.45 14.19
C TYR A 419 8.96 -8.01 15.25
N GLU A 420 9.15 -7.26 16.34
CA GLU A 420 9.93 -7.70 17.50
C GLU A 420 8.96 -8.20 18.58
N LEU A 421 9.25 -9.37 19.15
CA LEU A 421 8.55 -9.92 20.27
C LEU A 421 9.23 -9.51 21.60
N ARG A 422 8.48 -9.56 22.68
CA ARG A 422 9.04 -9.26 23.99
C ARG A 422 10.03 -10.35 24.41
N ASN A 423 10.93 -10.02 25.34
CA ASN A 423 11.95 -10.93 25.89
C ASN A 423 12.96 -11.47 24.86
N GLY A 424 12.98 -10.90 23.63
CA GLY A 424 13.89 -11.35 22.57
C GLY A 424 13.49 -12.66 21.90
N GLU A 425 12.27 -13.13 22.10
CA GLU A 425 11.69 -14.26 21.38
C GLU A 425 11.64 -13.96 19.87
N THR A 426 11.79 -14.96 19.05
CA THR A 426 11.70 -14.85 17.59
C THR A 426 10.47 -15.59 17.06
N TRP A 427 9.96 -15.13 15.92
CA TRP A 427 8.85 -15.81 15.24
C TRP A 427 9.18 -17.23 14.81
N ASP A 428 10.46 -17.54 14.55
CA ASP A 428 10.91 -18.87 14.20
C ASP A 428 10.83 -19.86 15.39
N GLU A 429 10.99 -19.36 16.62
CA GLU A 429 10.88 -20.18 17.84
C GLU A 429 9.44 -20.49 18.24
N ILE A 430 8.49 -19.61 17.89
CA ILE A 430 7.09 -19.73 18.34
C ILE A 430 6.10 -20.09 17.22
N ARG A 431 6.59 -20.43 16.03
CA ARG A 431 5.74 -20.70 14.85
C ARG A 431 4.96 -22.02 14.90
N GLU A 432 5.29 -22.92 15.83
CA GLU A 432 4.57 -24.15 16.13
C GLU A 432 3.45 -23.87 17.15
#